data_75a656b8db30861df536bdc74578c905
#
_entry.id   75a656b8db30861df536bdc74578c905
#
_cell.length_a   1.000
_cell.length_b   1.000
_cell.length_c   1.000
_cell.angle_alpha   90.00
_cell.angle_beta   90.00
_cell.angle_gamma   90.00
#
_symmetry.space_group_name_H-M   'P 1'
#
loop_
_entity.id
_entity.type
_entity.pdbx_description
1 polymer ?
#
loop_
_entity_poly.entity_id
_entity_poly.type
_entity_poly.pdbx_seq_one_letter_code
_entity_poly.pdbx_strand_id
1 'polypeptide(L)'
;MKQFAKRMVCLLTGILMVLAMLTGCSGTPKDEKSDSLVPSSTTEERGVLRIGMECAYAPFNWTQSTAEVANGDTAVPIYGTNDYAYGYDIMVAKLLAEELDMDLEIHKVEWSSIVLGMNAGDYDIILAGMSYSTERDQSVDFTEPYYVRDNVIIVNKEGAYANASGLSDFTGASCTTQIGTSWVHYVPQIPEVEQLTYYETTAEVVMAVSMGTADCGILDEPTALSATLANDNIAYIKLPAEDGFTVPEGTSLNICIAVKEGESALQKTLNDALVAISLDEEKMAELMNTAIEVQPLGD
;
A
#
# COMPACT_ATOMS: atom_id res chain seq x y z
N MET A 1 -6.94 -55.45 -27.25
CA MET A 1 -7.18 -55.75 -28.69
C MET A 1 -7.06 -54.44 -29.43
N LYS A 2 -5.99 -54.38 -30.20
CA LYS A 2 -5.91 -54.00 -31.65
C LYS A 2 -6.17 -52.51 -31.87
N GLN A 3 -5.17 -51.81 -32.25
CA GLN A 3 -4.43 -51.58 -33.50
C GLN A 3 -4.79 -50.21 -34.05
N PHE A 4 -4.02 -49.40 -34.64
CA PHE A 4 -2.71 -49.27 -35.32
C PHE A 4 -2.53 -47.81 -35.62
N ALA A 5 -1.46 -47.09 -35.38
CA ALA A 5 -0.22 -46.96 -36.14
C ALA A 5 -0.34 -46.56 -37.63
N LYS A 6 0.48 -45.59 -38.00
CA LYS A 6 1.01 -45.21 -39.36
C LYS A 6 0.37 -43.94 -39.92
N ARG A 7 1.11 -43.00 -40.46
CA ARG A 7 2.41 -42.81 -41.17
C ARG A 7 2.71 -41.32 -41.22
N MET A 8 3.81 -40.80 -40.90
CA MET A 8 5.16 -40.69 -41.49
C MET A 8 5.23 -40.44 -42.99
N VAL A 9 6.10 -39.49 -43.35
CA VAL A 9 6.87 -39.31 -44.55
C VAL A 9 6.70 -37.98 -45.31
N CYS A 10 7.69 -37.11 -45.14
CA CYS A 10 8.68 -36.55 -46.11
C CYS A 10 8.19 -35.58 -47.17
N LEU A 11 8.89 -34.49 -47.34
CA LEU A 11 10.06 -34.19 -48.20
C LEU A 11 10.36 -32.69 -48.09
N LEU A 12 11.50 -32.22 -47.64
CA LEU A 12 12.75 -31.88 -48.33
C LEU A 12 12.61 -31.23 -49.72
N THR A 13 13.03 -30.02 -49.83
CA THR A 13 13.97 -29.39 -50.76
C THR A 13 13.70 -27.88 -50.82
N GLY A 14 14.70 -27.08 -50.66
CA GLY A 14 15.34 -26.24 -51.55
C GLY A 14 16.31 -25.24 -50.93
N ILE A 15 17.58 -25.54 -51.11
CA ILE A 15 18.74 -24.67 -50.88
C ILE A 15 18.78 -23.56 -51.92
N LEU A 16 19.05 -22.32 -51.56
CA LEU A 16 19.92 -21.45 -52.35
C LEU A 16 20.67 -20.46 -51.46
N MET A 17 21.99 -20.60 -51.49
CA MET A 17 23.00 -19.67 -50.97
C MET A 17 22.98 -18.35 -51.73
N VAL A 18 23.16 -17.23 -51.03
CA VAL A 18 24.00 -16.13 -51.55
C VAL A 18 24.90 -15.65 -50.39
N LEU A 19 26.18 -15.84 -50.65
CA LEU A 19 27.34 -15.44 -49.84
C LEU A 19 27.72 -14.01 -50.27
N ALA A 20 27.81 -13.08 -49.30
CA ALA A 20 28.59 -11.86 -49.50
C ALA A 20 29.28 -11.48 -48.20
N MET A 21 30.56 -11.32 -48.31
CA MET A 21 31.61 -11.27 -47.32
C MET A 21 31.71 -9.95 -46.53
N LEU A 22 32.14 -10.12 -45.27
CA LEU A 22 33.23 -9.43 -44.57
C LEU A 22 33.15 -7.92 -44.33
N THR A 23 33.09 -7.51 -43.08
CA THR A 23 34.29 -7.17 -42.30
C THR A 23 33.95 -7.07 -40.84
N GLY A 24 34.84 -7.59 -40.01
CA GLY A 24 34.63 -7.72 -38.58
C GLY A 24 34.84 -6.44 -37.79
N CYS A 25 34.23 -6.45 -36.62
CA CYS A 25 34.82 -5.89 -35.40
C CYS A 25 34.23 -6.62 -34.19
N SER A 26 35.14 -7.19 -33.43
CA SER A 26 34.86 -7.83 -32.13
C SER A 26 34.29 -6.82 -31.16
N GLY A 27 33.12 -7.07 -30.65
CA GLY A 27 32.54 -6.39 -29.51
C GLY A 27 31.71 -7.39 -28.70
N THR A 28 32.17 -7.69 -27.51
CA THR A 28 31.50 -8.51 -26.50
C THR A 28 30.08 -7.98 -26.25
N PRO A 29 29.04 -8.82 -26.17
CA PRO A 29 27.74 -8.36 -25.71
C PRO A 29 27.85 -8.01 -24.22
N LYS A 30 27.71 -6.75 -23.90
CA LYS A 30 27.34 -6.31 -22.57
C LYS A 30 25.84 -6.56 -22.42
N ASP A 31 25.49 -7.31 -21.38
CA ASP A 31 24.14 -7.34 -20.85
C ASP A 31 23.72 -5.90 -20.50
N GLU A 32 22.90 -5.28 -21.31
CA GLU A 32 22.17 -4.08 -20.94
C GLU A 32 21.02 -4.50 -20.02
N LYS A 33 21.29 -4.48 -18.73
CA LYS A 33 20.22 -4.34 -17.75
C LYS A 33 19.58 -2.97 -17.99
N SER A 34 18.29 -2.99 -18.21
CA SER A 34 17.43 -1.81 -18.29
C SER A 34 17.58 -0.96 -17.03
N ASP A 35 18.34 0.09 -17.14
CA ASP A 35 18.51 1.14 -16.14
C ASP A 35 17.46 2.21 -16.49
N SER A 36 16.23 2.07 -15.97
CA SER A 36 15.12 2.91 -16.43
C SER A 36 14.55 3.90 -15.41
N LEU A 37 15.26 4.17 -14.31
CA LEU A 37 14.76 5.15 -13.32
C LEU A 37 15.79 6.22 -12.93
N VAL A 38 16.86 6.43 -13.73
CA VAL A 38 17.70 7.61 -13.60
C VAL A 38 17.36 8.56 -14.76
N PRO A 39 17.00 9.82 -14.54
CA PRO A 39 16.66 10.74 -15.61
C PRO A 39 17.83 10.85 -16.59
N SER A 40 17.63 10.33 -17.81
CA SER A 40 18.56 10.56 -18.92
C SER A 40 18.38 12.02 -19.37
N SER A 41 19.40 12.83 -19.22
CA SER A 41 19.44 14.23 -19.57
C SER A 41 19.47 14.48 -21.08
N THR A 42 18.48 13.98 -21.82
CA THR A 42 18.28 14.40 -23.22
C THR A 42 16.84 14.09 -23.63
N THR A 43 15.99 15.03 -23.45
CA THR A 43 14.64 15.33 -23.93
C THR A 43 13.67 15.63 -22.78
N GLU A 44 12.83 16.61 -23.00
CA GLU A 44 11.89 17.26 -22.07
C GLU A 44 10.71 16.38 -21.60
N GLU A 45 10.84 15.05 -21.54
CA GLU A 45 9.82 14.16 -20.97
C GLU A 45 10.23 13.82 -19.53
N ARG A 46 9.43 14.27 -18.57
CA ARG A 46 9.56 13.89 -17.17
C ARG A 46 9.37 12.36 -17.04
N GLY A 47 10.14 11.72 -16.17
CA GLY A 47 9.90 10.35 -15.79
C GLY A 47 8.52 10.17 -15.17
N VAL A 48 8.01 8.96 -15.09
CA VAL A 48 6.73 8.64 -14.44
C VAL A 48 7.02 7.77 -13.22
N LEU A 49 6.54 8.20 -12.05
CA LEU A 49 6.55 7.40 -10.82
C LEU A 49 5.20 6.67 -10.71
N ARG A 50 5.22 5.37 -10.95
CA ARG A 50 4.03 4.51 -10.88
C ARG A 50 3.88 3.95 -9.47
N ILE A 51 2.74 4.21 -8.84
CA ILE A 51 2.49 3.90 -7.43
C ILE A 51 1.28 2.99 -7.28
N GLY A 52 1.47 1.83 -6.64
CA GLY A 52 0.38 0.94 -6.23
C GLY A 52 -0.18 1.33 -4.87
N MET A 53 -1.53 1.43 -4.77
CA MET A 53 -2.26 1.65 -3.52
C MET A 53 -3.71 1.15 -3.61
N GLU A 54 -4.37 0.96 -2.46
CA GLU A 54 -5.77 0.49 -2.43
C GLU A 54 -6.75 1.54 -2.95
N CYS A 55 -6.48 2.82 -2.72
CA CYS A 55 -7.43 3.92 -2.88
C CYS A 55 -8.77 3.68 -2.14
N ALA A 56 -8.69 2.97 -1.01
CA ALA A 56 -9.83 2.59 -0.15
C ALA A 56 -9.48 2.62 1.34
N TYR A 57 -8.41 3.32 1.71
CA TYR A 57 -7.84 3.38 3.05
C TYR A 57 -7.75 4.84 3.54
N ALA A 58 -8.89 5.48 3.78
CA ALA A 58 -8.93 6.84 4.33
C ALA A 58 -8.45 6.85 5.79
N PRO A 59 -7.71 7.88 6.21
CA PRO A 59 -7.31 9.10 5.51
C PRO A 59 -6.00 9.00 4.73
N PHE A 60 -5.38 7.82 4.66
CA PHE A 60 -4.13 7.62 3.91
C PHE A 60 -4.36 7.76 2.40
N ASN A 61 -5.30 7.03 1.83
CA ASN A 61 -5.65 7.11 0.41
C ASN A 61 -7.10 6.69 0.18
N TRP A 62 -7.83 7.43 -0.66
CA TRP A 62 -9.21 7.13 -1.02
C TRP A 62 -9.50 7.46 -2.49
N THR A 63 -10.63 6.94 -2.99
CA THR A 63 -11.16 7.24 -4.32
C THR A 63 -12.22 8.34 -4.23
N GLN A 64 -12.20 9.30 -5.14
CA GLN A 64 -13.24 10.31 -5.35
C GLN A 64 -13.53 10.50 -6.84
N SER A 65 -14.71 11.02 -7.16
CA SER A 65 -15.20 11.14 -8.54
C SER A 65 -14.74 12.41 -9.27
N THR A 66 -14.16 13.38 -8.56
CA THR A 66 -13.72 14.66 -9.11
C THR A 66 -12.27 14.95 -8.74
N ALA A 67 -11.61 15.79 -9.50
CA ALA A 67 -10.25 16.24 -9.20
C ALA A 67 -10.19 17.27 -8.07
N GLU A 68 -11.28 17.98 -7.79
CA GLU A 68 -11.33 19.06 -6.81
C GLU A 68 -11.26 18.49 -5.38
N VAL A 69 -10.44 19.11 -4.54
CA VAL A 69 -10.32 18.83 -3.11
C VAL A 69 -10.76 20.06 -2.33
N ALA A 70 -11.40 19.88 -1.17
CA ALA A 70 -12.01 20.96 -0.39
C ALA A 70 -11.02 22.04 0.07
N ASN A 71 -9.72 21.72 0.20
CA ASN A 71 -8.66 22.67 0.56
C ASN A 71 -8.07 23.41 -0.66
N GLY A 72 -8.60 23.19 -1.87
CA GLY A 72 -8.13 23.79 -3.12
C GLY A 72 -6.96 23.05 -3.78
N ASP A 73 -6.53 21.94 -3.24
CA ASP A 73 -5.57 21.01 -3.90
C ASP A 73 -6.28 20.19 -5.00
N THR A 74 -5.54 19.39 -5.72
CA THR A 74 -6.04 18.57 -6.83
C THR A 74 -5.74 17.10 -6.58
N ALA A 75 -6.77 16.25 -6.63
CA ALA A 75 -6.61 14.79 -6.58
C ALA A 75 -5.95 14.27 -7.87
N VAL A 76 -5.24 13.16 -7.76
CA VAL A 76 -4.50 12.55 -8.87
C VAL A 76 -5.37 11.52 -9.59
N PRO A 77 -5.43 11.51 -10.94
CA PRO A 77 -6.18 10.49 -11.67
C PRO A 77 -5.71 9.07 -11.33
N ILE A 78 -6.66 8.14 -11.17
CA ILE A 78 -6.37 6.72 -11.02
C ILE A 78 -6.25 6.11 -12.42
N TYR A 79 -5.10 5.49 -12.71
CA TYR A 79 -4.81 4.89 -14.01
C TYR A 79 -5.89 3.91 -14.47
N GLY A 80 -6.32 4.06 -15.72
CA GLY A 80 -7.33 3.19 -16.33
C GLY A 80 -8.77 3.40 -15.85
N THR A 81 -9.05 4.44 -15.04
CA THR A 81 -10.39 4.77 -14.53
C THR A 81 -10.77 6.21 -14.88
N ASN A 82 -11.99 6.63 -14.45
CA ASN A 82 -12.42 8.02 -14.49
C ASN A 82 -12.38 8.69 -13.11
N ASP A 83 -11.89 7.99 -12.10
CA ASP A 83 -11.84 8.43 -10.72
C ASP A 83 -10.46 8.99 -10.36
N TYR A 84 -10.38 9.59 -9.19
CA TYR A 84 -9.20 10.26 -8.67
C TYR A 84 -8.86 9.71 -7.28
N ALA A 85 -7.58 9.69 -6.95
CA ALA A 85 -7.08 9.36 -5.63
C ALA A 85 -6.63 10.61 -4.88
N TYR A 86 -6.93 10.66 -3.58
CA TYR A 86 -6.40 11.66 -2.67
C TYR A 86 -6.16 11.07 -1.27
N GLY A 87 -5.53 11.84 -0.38
CA GLY A 87 -5.20 11.47 0.98
C GLY A 87 -3.74 11.74 1.33
N TYR A 88 -3.35 11.32 2.53
CA TYR A 88 -2.00 11.50 3.05
C TYR A 88 -0.94 10.94 2.09
N ASP A 89 -1.12 9.69 1.63
CA ASP A 89 -0.19 9.04 0.72
C ASP A 89 -0.05 9.79 -0.60
N ILE A 90 -1.18 10.33 -1.13
CA ILE A 90 -1.16 11.13 -2.36
C ILE A 90 -0.43 12.47 -2.14
N MET A 91 -0.61 13.13 -0.99
CA MET A 91 0.13 14.35 -0.70
C MET A 91 1.63 14.10 -0.58
N VAL A 92 2.04 13.00 0.06
CA VAL A 92 3.46 12.58 0.12
C VAL A 92 3.97 12.23 -1.29
N ALA A 93 3.18 11.48 -2.08
CA ALA A 93 3.54 11.13 -3.46
C ALA A 93 3.78 12.36 -4.33
N LYS A 94 2.95 13.40 -4.19
CA LYS A 94 3.12 14.68 -4.92
C LYS A 94 4.42 15.39 -4.54
N LEU A 95 4.75 15.44 -3.25
CA LEU A 95 6.01 16.03 -2.78
C LEU A 95 7.23 15.25 -3.31
N LEU A 96 7.17 13.91 -3.30
CA LEU A 96 8.22 13.06 -3.86
C LEU A 96 8.37 13.25 -5.38
N ALA A 97 7.26 13.28 -6.11
CA ALA A 97 7.27 13.47 -7.55
C ALA A 97 7.83 14.86 -7.97
N GLU A 98 7.52 15.91 -7.21
CA GLU A 98 8.09 17.24 -7.39
C GLU A 98 9.61 17.23 -7.15
N GLU A 99 10.07 16.63 -6.04
CA GLU A 99 11.50 16.53 -5.72
C GLU A 99 12.28 15.71 -6.75
N LEU A 100 11.67 14.66 -7.29
CA LEU A 100 12.29 13.76 -8.28
C LEU A 100 12.13 14.24 -9.73
N ASP A 101 11.42 15.34 -9.99
CA ASP A 101 11.04 15.83 -11.32
C ASP A 101 10.34 14.73 -12.16
N MET A 102 9.35 14.05 -11.56
CA MET A 102 8.58 12.98 -12.19
C MET A 102 7.08 13.30 -12.20
N ASP A 103 6.35 12.73 -13.15
CA ASP A 103 4.90 12.71 -13.14
C ASP A 103 4.38 11.53 -12.31
N LEU A 104 3.16 11.63 -11.77
CA LEU A 104 2.53 10.58 -10.98
C LEU A 104 1.58 9.73 -11.82
N GLU A 105 1.62 8.41 -11.61
CA GLU A 105 0.62 7.48 -12.11
C GLU A 105 0.17 6.56 -10.96
N ILE A 106 -1.11 6.66 -10.56
CA ILE A 106 -1.67 5.92 -9.43
C ILE A 106 -2.40 4.67 -9.93
N HIS A 107 -1.97 3.50 -9.46
CA HIS A 107 -2.57 2.21 -9.76
C HIS A 107 -3.40 1.73 -8.57
N LYS A 108 -4.72 1.66 -8.74
CA LYS A 108 -5.61 1.09 -7.73
C LYS A 108 -5.56 -0.41 -7.78
N VAL A 109 -5.30 -1.05 -6.64
CA VAL A 109 -5.14 -2.51 -6.53
C VAL A 109 -5.66 -3.01 -5.18
N GLU A 110 -6.21 -4.23 -5.15
CA GLU A 110 -6.60 -4.89 -3.90
C GLU A 110 -5.38 -5.12 -3.01
N TRP A 111 -5.54 -4.90 -1.69
CA TRP A 111 -4.44 -5.01 -0.72
C TRP A 111 -3.73 -6.37 -0.78
N SER A 112 -4.49 -7.46 -0.84
CA SER A 112 -3.95 -8.82 -0.89
C SER A 112 -3.08 -9.10 -2.13
N SER A 113 -3.18 -8.28 -3.17
CA SER A 113 -2.44 -8.41 -4.45
C SER A 113 -1.33 -7.37 -4.63
N ILE A 114 -1.19 -6.41 -3.71
CA ILE A 114 -0.35 -5.22 -3.92
C ILE A 114 1.14 -5.56 -4.12
N VAL A 115 1.71 -6.48 -3.35
CA VAL A 115 3.12 -6.90 -3.51
C VAL A 115 3.30 -7.70 -4.81
N LEU A 116 2.32 -8.51 -5.18
CA LEU A 116 2.37 -9.30 -6.42
C LEU A 116 2.40 -8.39 -7.66
N GLY A 117 1.56 -7.34 -7.71
CA GLY A 117 1.52 -6.38 -8.81
C GLY A 117 2.84 -5.64 -8.97
N MET A 118 3.46 -5.16 -7.87
CA MET A 118 4.78 -4.53 -7.91
C MET A 118 5.85 -5.50 -8.44
N ASN A 119 5.88 -6.74 -7.95
CA ASN A 119 6.84 -7.74 -8.41
C ASN A 119 6.62 -8.13 -9.88
N ALA A 120 5.39 -8.04 -10.39
CA ALA A 120 5.07 -8.23 -11.80
C ALA A 120 5.48 -7.04 -12.68
N GLY A 121 5.75 -5.86 -12.10
CA GLY A 121 6.15 -4.64 -12.81
C GLY A 121 4.97 -3.77 -13.25
N ASP A 122 3.78 -3.97 -12.66
CA ASP A 122 2.61 -3.14 -12.95
C ASP A 122 2.80 -1.71 -12.45
N TYR A 123 3.56 -1.51 -11.39
CA TYR A 123 4.00 -0.22 -10.82
C TYR A 123 5.36 -0.37 -10.14
N ASP A 124 6.00 0.75 -9.82
CA ASP A 124 7.40 0.81 -9.37
C ASP A 124 7.54 0.70 -7.86
N ILE A 125 6.60 1.29 -7.11
CA ILE A 125 6.61 1.37 -5.65
C ILE A 125 5.22 1.11 -5.06
N ILE A 126 5.18 0.76 -3.77
CA ILE A 126 3.96 0.76 -2.96
C ILE A 126 4.07 1.90 -1.96
N LEU A 127 3.14 2.87 -2.04
CA LEU A 127 2.97 3.95 -1.07
C LEU A 127 1.51 3.92 -0.64
N ALA A 128 1.21 3.13 0.40
CA ALA A 128 -0.15 2.69 0.73
C ALA A 128 -0.33 2.39 2.23
N GLY A 129 0.28 3.17 3.11
CA GLY A 129 0.20 2.93 4.54
C GLY A 129 0.83 1.59 4.98
N MET A 130 1.77 1.04 4.21
CA MET A 130 2.36 -0.26 4.48
C MET A 130 3.37 -0.20 5.62
N SER A 131 3.13 -0.96 6.70
CA SER A 131 4.10 -1.10 7.77
C SER A 131 5.24 -2.05 7.39
N TYR A 132 6.46 -1.73 7.88
CA TYR A 132 7.58 -2.67 7.84
C TYR A 132 7.26 -3.94 8.64
N SER A 133 7.67 -5.08 8.11
CA SER A 133 7.82 -6.33 8.85
C SER A 133 8.92 -7.19 8.26
N THR A 134 9.58 -8.01 9.10
CA THR A 134 10.62 -8.94 8.66
C THR A 134 10.11 -10.00 7.69
N GLU A 135 8.81 -10.29 7.70
CA GLU A 135 8.18 -11.20 6.74
C GLU A 135 8.11 -10.55 5.35
N ARG A 136 7.64 -9.29 5.29
CA ARG A 136 7.57 -8.52 4.03
C ARG A 136 8.94 -8.22 3.45
N ASP A 137 9.92 -7.95 4.33
CA ASP A 137 11.32 -7.67 3.99
C ASP A 137 12.04 -8.85 3.29
N GLN A 138 11.40 -10.02 3.22
CA GLN A 138 11.86 -11.15 2.41
C GLN A 138 11.40 -11.10 0.94
N SER A 139 10.53 -10.17 0.60
CA SER A 139 9.89 -10.08 -0.72
C SER A 139 9.94 -8.68 -1.32
N VAL A 140 10.26 -7.67 -0.52
CA VAL A 140 10.34 -6.26 -0.90
C VAL A 140 11.40 -5.58 -0.04
N ASP A 141 12.05 -4.53 -0.54
CA ASP A 141 12.87 -3.60 0.24
C ASP A 141 12.02 -2.41 0.72
N PHE A 142 12.38 -1.83 1.87
CA PHE A 142 11.68 -0.68 2.45
C PHE A 142 12.56 0.56 2.55
N THR A 143 11.96 1.73 2.37
CA THR A 143 12.58 3.02 2.69
C THR A 143 12.61 3.26 4.20
N GLU A 144 13.26 4.38 4.59
CA GLU A 144 13.00 5.00 5.88
C GLU A 144 11.51 5.33 6.01
N PRO A 145 10.98 5.44 7.26
CA PRO A 145 9.57 5.71 7.48
C PRO A 145 9.15 7.07 6.91
N TYR A 146 7.97 7.10 6.29
CA TYR A 146 7.29 8.34 5.92
C TYR A 146 6.10 8.68 6.82
N TYR A 147 5.74 7.76 7.74
CA TYR A 147 4.76 7.96 8.81
C TYR A 147 5.01 6.99 9.98
N VAL A 148 4.54 7.33 11.17
CA VAL A 148 4.51 6.45 12.34
C VAL A 148 3.11 6.46 12.91
N ARG A 149 2.52 5.29 13.16
CA ARG A 149 1.15 5.18 13.65
C ARG A 149 1.05 4.39 14.95
N ASP A 150 0.02 4.70 15.75
CA ASP A 150 -0.43 3.87 16.85
C ASP A 150 -1.60 2.96 16.41
N ASN A 151 -1.71 1.78 17.01
CA ASN A 151 -2.85 0.91 16.83
C ASN A 151 -3.88 1.14 17.94
N VAL A 152 -5.15 1.13 17.55
CA VAL A 152 -6.31 1.34 18.43
C VAL A 152 -7.37 0.27 18.20
N ILE A 153 -8.33 0.19 19.11
CA ILE A 153 -9.51 -0.67 18.96
C ILE A 153 -10.71 0.21 18.62
N ILE A 154 -11.42 -0.10 17.54
CA ILE A 154 -12.73 0.47 17.23
C ILE A 154 -13.83 -0.38 17.85
N VAL A 155 -14.88 0.26 18.33
CA VAL A 155 -16.06 -0.38 18.95
C VAL A 155 -17.33 0.33 18.51
N ASN A 156 -18.47 -0.37 18.61
CA ASN A 156 -19.77 0.30 18.53
C ASN A 156 -20.03 1.07 19.84
N LYS A 157 -20.41 2.36 19.75
CA LYS A 157 -20.66 3.25 20.91
C LYS A 157 -21.74 2.74 21.86
N GLU A 158 -22.67 1.92 21.35
CA GLU A 158 -23.74 1.31 22.15
C GLU A 158 -23.46 -0.18 22.43
N GLY A 159 -22.30 -0.69 22.02
CA GLY A 159 -21.90 -2.06 22.21
C GLY A 159 -21.41 -2.37 23.64
N ALA A 160 -21.21 -3.66 23.91
CA ALA A 160 -20.79 -4.14 25.24
C ALA A 160 -19.44 -3.56 25.68
N TYR A 161 -18.57 -3.22 24.73
CA TYR A 161 -17.19 -2.76 24.96
C TYR A 161 -17.01 -1.24 24.83
N ALA A 162 -18.10 -0.47 24.72
CA ALA A 162 -18.04 0.98 24.51
C ALA A 162 -17.30 1.75 25.62
N ASN A 163 -17.22 1.20 26.83
CA ASN A 163 -16.56 1.80 27.98
C ASN A 163 -15.26 1.07 28.38
N ALA A 164 -14.73 0.19 27.51
CA ALA A 164 -13.45 -0.45 27.75
C ALA A 164 -12.33 0.59 27.85
N SER A 165 -11.34 0.34 28.69
CA SER A 165 -10.24 1.27 28.98
C SER A 165 -8.87 0.62 28.89
N GLY A 166 -8.81 -0.71 28.78
CA GLY A 166 -7.62 -1.53 28.63
C GLY A 166 -7.89 -2.78 27.80
N LEU A 167 -6.85 -3.48 27.42
CA LEU A 167 -6.95 -4.68 26.59
C LEU A 167 -7.68 -5.82 27.34
N SER A 168 -7.49 -5.88 28.66
CA SER A 168 -8.15 -6.86 29.54
C SER A 168 -9.67 -6.76 29.56
N ASP A 169 -10.23 -5.56 29.32
CA ASP A 169 -11.68 -5.35 29.26
C ASP A 169 -12.32 -6.03 28.03
N PHE A 170 -11.53 -6.36 27.01
CA PHE A 170 -11.98 -7.05 25.80
C PHE A 170 -11.99 -8.59 25.91
N THR A 171 -11.80 -9.15 27.12
CA THR A 171 -11.79 -10.61 27.31
C THR A 171 -13.03 -11.28 26.72
N GLY A 172 -12.83 -12.21 25.78
CA GLY A 172 -13.90 -12.94 25.11
C GLY A 172 -14.59 -12.18 23.98
N ALA A 173 -14.14 -10.98 23.62
CA ALA A 173 -14.70 -10.21 22.51
C ALA A 173 -14.49 -10.90 21.17
N SER A 174 -15.49 -10.80 20.29
CA SER A 174 -15.33 -11.14 18.86
C SER A 174 -14.61 -9.98 18.15
N CYS A 175 -13.48 -10.30 17.48
CA CYS A 175 -12.61 -9.30 16.88
C CYS A 175 -12.29 -9.62 15.43
N THR A 176 -12.23 -8.56 14.60
CA THR A 176 -11.81 -8.62 13.21
C THR A 176 -10.80 -7.52 12.89
N THR A 177 -10.18 -7.60 11.71
CA THR A 177 -9.30 -6.58 11.16
C THR A 177 -9.12 -6.79 9.66
N GLN A 178 -8.24 -6.01 9.01
CA GLN A 178 -7.93 -6.20 7.59
C GLN A 178 -6.91 -7.33 7.41
N ILE A 179 -7.19 -8.24 6.46
CA ILE A 179 -6.33 -9.38 6.12
C ILE A 179 -4.98 -8.90 5.56
N GLY A 180 -3.91 -9.68 5.81
CA GLY A 180 -2.59 -9.38 5.27
C GLY A 180 -1.91 -8.14 5.84
N THR A 181 -2.49 -7.49 6.87
CA THR A 181 -1.88 -6.37 7.59
C THR A 181 -1.13 -6.84 8.84
N SER A 182 -0.31 -5.97 9.43
CA SER A 182 0.32 -6.26 10.73
C SER A 182 -0.71 -6.40 11.85
N TRP A 183 -1.92 -5.87 11.70
CA TRP A 183 -2.98 -5.92 12.72
C TRP A 183 -3.42 -7.34 13.05
N VAL A 184 -3.29 -8.29 12.13
CA VAL A 184 -3.63 -9.71 12.36
C VAL A 184 -2.85 -10.31 13.54
N HIS A 185 -1.65 -9.78 13.83
CA HIS A 185 -0.80 -10.22 14.93
C HIS A 185 -1.19 -9.60 16.29
N TYR A 186 -2.05 -8.57 16.28
CA TYR A 186 -2.55 -7.94 17.51
C TYR A 186 -3.86 -8.57 17.99
N VAL A 187 -4.69 -9.11 17.09
CA VAL A 187 -5.95 -9.78 17.46
C VAL A 187 -5.75 -10.87 18.53
N PRO A 188 -4.75 -11.76 18.43
CA PRO A 188 -4.52 -12.81 19.45
C PRO A 188 -4.07 -12.29 20.82
N GLN A 189 -3.74 -10.98 20.95
CA GLN A 189 -3.37 -10.40 22.23
C GLN A 189 -4.59 -10.08 23.10
N ILE A 190 -5.79 -10.04 22.53
CA ILE A 190 -7.04 -9.89 23.29
C ILE A 190 -7.28 -11.22 24.03
N PRO A 191 -7.46 -11.18 25.37
CA PRO A 191 -7.67 -12.40 26.14
C PRO A 191 -8.93 -13.15 25.69
N GLU A 192 -8.82 -14.46 25.48
CA GLU A 192 -9.94 -15.35 25.08
C GLU A 192 -10.69 -14.86 23.83
N VAL A 193 -10.04 -14.14 22.93
CA VAL A 193 -10.66 -13.55 21.73
C VAL A 193 -11.39 -14.58 20.87
N GLU A 194 -12.60 -14.25 20.42
CA GLU A 194 -13.23 -14.89 19.28
C GLU A 194 -12.74 -14.24 17.99
N GLN A 195 -11.74 -14.84 17.36
CA GLN A 195 -11.20 -14.35 16.11
C GLN A 195 -12.19 -14.59 14.97
N LEU A 196 -12.69 -13.51 14.37
CA LEU A 196 -13.57 -13.57 13.21
C LEU A 196 -12.77 -13.64 11.89
N THR A 197 -13.48 -13.84 10.78
CA THR A 197 -12.90 -13.69 9.44
C THR A 197 -12.42 -12.26 9.25
N TYR A 198 -11.22 -12.11 8.72
CA TYR A 198 -10.65 -10.79 8.37
C TYR A 198 -11.19 -10.31 7.02
N TYR A 199 -11.30 -9.00 6.85
CA TYR A 199 -11.84 -8.35 5.66
C TYR A 199 -10.74 -7.83 4.74
N GLU A 200 -11.06 -7.57 3.49
CA GLU A 200 -10.10 -7.04 2.51
C GLU A 200 -9.82 -5.53 2.75
N THR A 201 -10.80 -4.77 3.23
CA THR A 201 -10.70 -3.31 3.43
C THR A 201 -10.97 -2.89 4.87
N THR A 202 -10.41 -1.75 5.28
CA THR A 202 -10.70 -1.12 6.59
C THR A 202 -12.16 -0.68 6.69
N ALA A 203 -12.77 -0.26 5.57
CA ALA A 203 -14.18 0.11 5.53
C ALA A 203 -15.12 -1.05 5.89
N GLU A 204 -14.79 -2.27 5.44
CA GLU A 204 -15.54 -3.48 5.82
C GLU A 204 -15.38 -3.81 7.31
N VAL A 205 -14.19 -3.61 7.87
CA VAL A 205 -13.95 -3.76 9.32
C VAL A 205 -14.82 -2.78 10.12
N VAL A 206 -14.83 -1.50 9.73
CA VAL A 206 -15.68 -0.46 10.35
C VAL A 206 -17.16 -0.82 10.25
N MET A 207 -17.61 -1.30 9.08
CA MET A 207 -18.98 -1.74 8.86
C MET A 207 -19.35 -2.91 9.79
N ALA A 208 -18.49 -3.93 9.91
CA ALA A 208 -18.73 -5.09 10.76
C ALA A 208 -18.92 -4.69 12.23
N VAL A 209 -18.10 -3.78 12.74
CA VAL A 209 -18.22 -3.26 14.11
C VAL A 209 -19.45 -2.37 14.26
N SER A 210 -19.73 -1.48 13.31
CA SER A 210 -20.89 -0.61 13.33
C SER A 210 -22.21 -1.37 13.36
N MET A 211 -22.27 -2.49 12.64
CA MET A 211 -23.47 -3.36 12.56
C MET A 211 -23.55 -4.37 13.71
N GLY A 212 -22.54 -4.45 14.58
CA GLY A 212 -22.49 -5.42 15.67
C GLY A 212 -22.22 -6.87 15.20
N THR A 213 -21.68 -7.06 14.00
CA THR A 213 -21.21 -8.37 13.51
C THR A 213 -19.89 -8.77 14.16
N ALA A 214 -19.08 -7.78 14.55
CA ALA A 214 -17.92 -7.89 15.40
C ALA A 214 -18.09 -6.97 16.61
N ASP A 215 -17.63 -7.39 17.79
CA ASP A 215 -17.62 -6.53 18.97
C ASP A 215 -16.59 -5.43 18.87
N CYS A 216 -15.45 -5.73 18.24
CA CYS A 216 -14.38 -4.78 18.02
C CYS A 216 -13.59 -5.06 16.73
N GLY A 217 -12.81 -4.04 16.32
CA GLY A 217 -11.86 -4.13 15.23
C GLY A 217 -10.55 -3.44 15.58
N ILE A 218 -9.43 -3.89 15.01
CA ILE A 218 -8.12 -3.27 15.21
C ILE A 218 -7.76 -2.49 13.95
N LEU A 219 -7.45 -1.19 14.12
CA LEU A 219 -7.03 -0.26 13.08
C LEU A 219 -5.92 0.65 13.63
N ASP A 220 -5.34 1.50 12.79
CA ASP A 220 -4.53 2.64 13.25
C ASP A 220 -5.41 3.81 13.71
N GLU A 221 -4.80 4.70 14.52
CA GLU A 221 -5.50 5.84 15.09
C GLU A 221 -6.05 6.81 14.02
N PRO A 222 -5.31 7.22 12.96
CA PRO A 222 -5.85 8.08 11.92
C PRO A 222 -7.09 7.50 11.23
N THR A 223 -7.05 6.22 10.85
CA THR A 223 -8.18 5.53 10.22
C THR A 223 -9.37 5.39 11.16
N ALA A 224 -9.13 5.08 12.43
CA ALA A 224 -10.18 5.02 13.44
C ALA A 224 -10.83 6.39 13.68
N LEU A 225 -10.03 7.47 13.76
CA LEU A 225 -10.53 8.84 13.87
C LEU A 225 -11.40 9.19 12.64
N SER A 226 -10.91 8.93 11.45
CA SER A 226 -11.64 9.08 10.20
C SER A 226 -12.98 8.34 10.23
N ALA A 227 -12.97 7.09 10.67
CA ALA A 227 -14.18 6.28 10.80
C ALA A 227 -15.20 6.88 11.77
N THR A 228 -14.76 7.49 12.88
CA THR A 228 -15.68 8.15 13.85
C THR A 228 -16.32 9.42 13.32
N LEU A 229 -15.67 10.09 12.36
CA LEU A 229 -16.23 11.27 11.69
C LEU A 229 -17.25 10.88 10.62
N ALA A 230 -17.06 9.72 9.98
CA ALA A 230 -17.96 9.21 8.93
C ALA A 230 -19.13 8.37 9.48
N ASN A 231 -19.03 7.87 10.73
CA ASN A 231 -20.02 6.95 11.30
C ASN A 231 -20.24 7.22 12.79
N ASP A 232 -21.41 7.78 13.10
CA ASP A 232 -21.78 8.15 14.47
C ASP A 232 -21.87 6.97 15.46
N ASN A 233 -21.97 5.74 14.95
CA ASN A 233 -22.05 4.55 15.80
C ASN A 233 -20.65 4.04 16.23
N ILE A 234 -19.57 4.56 15.65
CA ILE A 234 -18.21 4.10 15.93
C ILE A 234 -17.53 5.02 16.94
N ALA A 235 -16.85 4.40 17.91
CA ALA A 235 -15.83 5.03 18.75
C ALA A 235 -14.52 4.26 18.63
N TYR A 236 -13.41 4.90 18.98
CA TYR A 236 -12.16 4.17 19.15
C TYR A 236 -11.60 4.33 20.55
N ILE A 237 -10.83 3.36 20.97
CA ILE A 237 -10.22 3.28 22.29
C ILE A 237 -8.71 3.18 22.10
N LYS A 238 -7.99 4.20 22.59
CA LYS A 238 -6.53 4.18 22.69
C LYS A 238 -6.17 3.50 24.00
N LEU A 239 -5.48 2.38 23.89
CA LEU A 239 -5.13 1.57 25.05
C LEU A 239 -3.94 2.18 25.81
N PRO A 240 -3.94 2.14 27.15
CA PRO A 240 -2.80 2.58 27.94
C PRO A 240 -1.63 1.60 27.84
N ALA A 241 -0.41 2.09 28.03
CA ALA A 241 0.79 1.26 27.87
C ALA A 241 0.85 0.05 28.82
N GLU A 242 0.27 0.18 30.03
CA GLU A 242 0.25 -0.87 31.06
C GLU A 242 -0.77 -1.98 30.78
N ASP A 243 -1.82 -1.70 29.97
CA ASP A 243 -2.84 -2.68 29.56
C ASP A 243 -3.19 -2.43 28.09
N GLY A 244 -2.18 -2.49 27.22
CA GLY A 244 -2.27 -2.23 25.79
C GLY A 244 -1.60 -3.29 24.97
N PHE A 245 -1.56 -3.05 23.66
CA PHE A 245 -0.88 -3.92 22.73
C PHE A 245 0.63 -3.87 22.90
N THR A 246 1.26 -5.05 22.78
CA THR A 246 2.70 -5.17 22.59
C THR A 246 2.99 -5.29 21.09
N VAL A 247 3.96 -4.52 20.57
CA VAL A 247 4.37 -4.64 19.18
C VAL A 247 4.92 -6.04 18.95
N PRO A 248 4.31 -6.84 18.04
CA PRO A 248 4.76 -8.21 17.79
C PRO A 248 6.18 -8.24 17.24
N GLU A 249 6.94 -9.28 17.61
CA GLU A 249 8.29 -9.48 17.11
C GLU A 249 8.32 -9.48 15.58
N GLY A 250 9.30 -8.80 15.00
CA GLY A 250 9.45 -8.69 13.55
C GLY A 250 8.47 -7.74 12.87
N THR A 251 7.64 -7.00 13.60
CA THR A 251 6.76 -5.96 13.06
C THR A 251 7.17 -4.58 13.54
N SER A 252 6.62 -3.53 12.93
CA SER A 252 6.88 -2.14 13.29
C SER A 252 5.61 -1.30 13.17
N LEU A 253 5.57 -0.18 13.89
CA LEU A 253 4.57 0.89 13.73
C LEU A 253 4.98 1.87 12.62
N ASN A 254 6.20 1.74 12.10
CA ASN A 254 6.70 2.56 11.00
C ASN A 254 6.01 2.18 9.69
N ILE A 255 5.58 3.20 8.96
CA ILE A 255 4.99 3.10 7.64
C ILE A 255 6.04 3.53 6.63
N CYS A 256 6.37 2.63 5.71
CA CYS A 256 7.46 2.80 4.76
C CYS A 256 6.97 2.63 3.32
N ILE A 257 7.68 3.22 2.38
CA ILE A 257 7.50 2.93 0.96
C ILE A 257 8.16 1.59 0.68
N ALA A 258 7.47 0.69 -0.02
CA ALA A 258 8.07 -0.55 -0.46
C ALA A 258 8.50 -0.44 -1.93
N VAL A 259 9.68 -0.99 -2.21
CA VAL A 259 10.23 -1.17 -3.56
C VAL A 259 10.46 -2.65 -3.80
N LYS A 260 10.61 -3.05 -5.05
CA LYS A 260 10.93 -4.44 -5.39
C LYS A 260 12.25 -4.85 -4.77
N GLU A 261 12.32 -6.09 -4.28
CA GLU A 261 13.52 -6.70 -3.71
C GLU A 261 14.74 -6.51 -4.62
N GLY A 262 15.83 -5.95 -4.07
CA GLY A 262 17.08 -5.66 -4.77
C GLY A 262 17.14 -4.34 -5.54
N GLU A 263 16.07 -3.53 -5.57
CA GLU A 263 16.04 -2.20 -6.20
C GLU A 263 16.68 -1.12 -5.30
N SER A 264 17.88 -1.39 -4.81
CA SER A 264 18.59 -0.53 -3.85
C SER A 264 18.87 0.89 -4.36
N ALA A 265 19.00 1.07 -5.68
CA ALA A 265 19.16 2.39 -6.28
C ALA A 265 17.87 3.23 -6.14
N LEU A 266 16.70 2.64 -6.42
CA LEU A 266 15.41 3.30 -6.24
C LEU A 266 15.12 3.57 -4.77
N GLN A 267 15.35 2.58 -3.89
CA GLN A 267 15.24 2.74 -2.44
C GLN A 267 16.05 3.93 -1.94
N LYS A 268 17.32 4.02 -2.36
CA LYS A 268 18.19 5.15 -1.98
C LYS A 268 17.65 6.48 -2.51
N THR A 269 17.21 6.53 -3.75
CA THR A 269 16.65 7.75 -4.36
C THR A 269 15.43 8.24 -3.58
N LEU A 270 14.53 7.32 -3.20
CA LEU A 270 13.35 7.65 -2.40
C LEU A 270 13.73 8.12 -0.98
N ASN A 271 14.73 7.49 -0.34
CA ASN A 271 15.22 7.92 0.96
C ASN A 271 15.84 9.34 0.90
N ASP A 272 16.64 9.61 -0.12
CA ASP A 272 17.21 10.95 -0.34
C ASP A 272 16.09 12.00 -0.56
N ALA A 273 15.03 11.64 -1.31
CA ALA A 273 13.87 12.50 -1.54
C ALA A 273 13.05 12.73 -0.26
N LEU A 274 12.81 11.69 0.56
CA LEU A 274 12.14 11.82 1.87
C LEU A 274 12.87 12.81 2.78
N VAL A 275 14.20 12.78 2.79
CA VAL A 275 15.02 13.76 3.52
C VAL A 275 14.87 15.16 2.94
N ALA A 276 14.91 15.30 1.60
CA ALA A 276 14.86 16.59 0.91
C ALA A 276 13.52 17.31 1.12
N ILE A 277 12.39 16.58 1.14
CA ILE A 277 11.06 17.15 1.41
C ILE A 277 10.82 17.48 2.89
N SER A 278 11.80 17.20 3.76
CA SER A 278 11.75 17.48 5.21
C SER A 278 10.48 16.94 5.87
N LEU A 279 10.19 15.65 5.65
CA LEU A 279 9.01 14.98 6.21
C LEU A 279 9.28 14.57 7.67
N ASP A 280 9.34 15.59 8.56
CA ASP A 280 9.47 15.43 10.00
C ASP A 280 8.09 15.19 10.68
N GLU A 281 8.09 14.98 12.00
CA GLU A 281 6.87 14.70 12.76
C GLU A 281 5.81 15.81 12.63
N GLU A 282 6.22 17.09 12.58
CA GLU A 282 5.31 18.24 12.44
C GLU A 282 4.66 18.23 11.06
N LYS A 283 5.44 18.01 10.02
CA LYS A 283 4.94 17.92 8.63
C LYS A 283 4.05 16.70 8.41
N MET A 284 4.41 15.54 8.98
CA MET A 284 3.57 14.34 8.96
C MET A 284 2.20 14.61 9.59
N ALA A 285 2.19 15.25 10.77
CA ALA A 285 0.96 15.59 11.47
C ALA A 285 0.11 16.62 10.69
N GLU A 286 0.74 17.65 10.09
CA GLU A 286 0.06 18.63 9.24
C GLU A 286 -0.65 17.97 8.05
N LEU A 287 0.06 17.12 7.31
CA LEU A 287 -0.49 16.43 6.14
C LEU A 287 -1.60 15.47 6.55
N MET A 288 -1.44 14.72 7.64
CA MET A 288 -2.47 13.79 8.13
C MET A 288 -3.73 14.54 8.58
N ASN A 289 -3.58 15.62 9.34
CA ASN A 289 -4.72 16.46 9.74
C ASN A 289 -5.45 17.02 8.52
N THR A 290 -4.69 17.51 7.53
CA THR A 290 -5.26 17.97 6.26
C THR A 290 -6.06 16.87 5.57
N ALA A 291 -5.51 15.64 5.50
CA ALA A 291 -6.21 14.51 4.89
C ALA A 291 -7.53 14.20 5.61
N ILE A 292 -7.53 14.19 6.96
CA ILE A 292 -8.73 13.95 7.77
C ILE A 292 -9.78 15.04 7.54
N GLU A 293 -9.37 16.32 7.46
CA GLU A 293 -10.29 17.45 7.26
C GLU A 293 -10.98 17.45 5.90
N VAL A 294 -10.29 16.99 4.85
CA VAL A 294 -10.81 17.08 3.45
C VAL A 294 -11.37 15.78 2.92
N GLN A 295 -11.29 14.69 3.69
CA GLN A 295 -11.86 13.43 3.25
C GLN A 295 -13.36 13.54 3.01
N PRO A 296 -13.93 12.90 1.97
CA PRO A 296 -15.36 12.87 1.78
C PRO A 296 -15.99 12.02 2.89
N LEU A 297 -16.70 12.67 3.80
CA LEU A 297 -17.59 12.00 4.75
C LEU A 297 -18.84 11.65 3.94
N GLY A 298 -19.13 10.35 3.74
CA GLY A 298 -20.23 9.90 2.89
C GLY A 298 -21.54 10.64 3.20
N ASP A 299 -22.30 10.98 2.14
CA ASP A 299 -23.64 11.58 2.21
C ASP A 299 -24.68 10.60 2.76
#